data_6ad84a8066a06a7fdec73127bf450306
#
_entry.id   6ad84a8066a06a7fdec73127bf450306
#
_cell.length_a   1.000
_cell.length_b   1.000
_cell.length_c   1.000
_cell.angle_alpha   90.00
_cell.angle_beta   90.00
_cell.angle_gamma   90.00
#
_symmetry.space_group_name_H-M   'P 1'
#
loop_
_entity.id
_entity.type
_entity.pdbx_description
1 polymer ?
#
loop_
_entity_poly.entity_id
_entity_poly.type
_entity_poly.pdbx_seq_one_letter_code
_entity_poly.pdbx_strand_id
1 'polypeptide(L)'
;MDSGIALCAMTLPPASRWALALAVLGSAVAAGADFLGSESCKGCHPDAYAAWRASKHARSMDSLTADQQREARCTICHAPNLADQSMAGIGCETCHGGGQYYAPVYVMKDPELARLVGLVDPSEKSCRGCHEPSSPSLRPFQFAEKLKAMDHWTAERQKRGASPSPHAER
;
A
#
# COMPACT_ATOMS: atom_id res chain seq x y z
N MET A 1 54.12 36.21 -34.74
CA MET A 1 54.36 35.25 -33.66
C MET A 1 52.99 34.60 -33.35
N ASP A 2 52.65 33.60 -34.20
CA ASP A 2 51.37 32.91 -34.10
C ASP A 2 51.56 31.62 -33.32
N SER A 3 50.95 31.53 -32.15
CA SER A 3 50.95 30.34 -31.32
C SER A 3 49.63 29.58 -31.58
N GLY A 4 49.67 28.65 -32.53
CA GLY A 4 48.56 27.71 -32.81
C GLY A 4 48.38 26.70 -31.71
N ILE A 5 47.23 26.74 -31.00
CA ILE A 5 46.83 25.72 -30.07
C ILE A 5 46.19 24.56 -30.86
N ALA A 6 46.89 23.42 -30.93
CA ALA A 6 46.35 22.20 -31.52
C ALA A 6 45.34 21.57 -30.57
N LEU A 7 44.04 21.56 -30.93
CA LEU A 7 43.03 20.76 -30.26
C LEU A 7 43.25 19.26 -30.58
N CYS A 8 43.70 18.52 -29.60
CA CYS A 8 43.78 17.06 -29.70
C CYS A 8 42.36 16.46 -29.62
N ALA A 9 41.81 16.06 -30.79
CA ALA A 9 40.54 15.36 -30.84
C ALA A 9 40.73 13.93 -30.33
N MET A 10 40.29 13.66 -29.10
CA MET A 10 40.21 12.31 -28.58
C MET A 10 39.05 11.57 -29.22
N THR A 11 39.35 10.72 -30.18
CA THR A 11 38.38 9.78 -30.74
C THR A 11 38.19 8.59 -29.77
N LEU A 12 37.02 8.49 -29.13
CA LEU A 12 36.65 7.35 -28.33
C LEU A 12 36.45 6.10 -29.19
N PRO A 13 36.93 4.91 -28.79
CA PRO A 13 36.80 3.67 -29.54
C PRO A 13 35.33 3.24 -29.66
N PRO A 14 34.92 2.57 -30.74
CA PRO A 14 33.52 2.22 -31.04
C PRO A 14 32.89 1.28 -29.99
N ALA A 15 33.66 0.57 -29.20
CA ALA A 15 33.16 -0.30 -28.09
C ALA A 15 32.44 0.45 -26.98
N SER A 16 32.76 1.73 -26.70
CA SER A 16 32.14 2.53 -25.67
C SER A 16 30.72 3.04 -26.00
N ARG A 17 30.37 3.05 -27.30
CA ARG A 17 29.02 3.52 -27.75
C ARG A 17 27.92 2.49 -27.48
N TRP A 18 28.27 1.19 -27.39
CA TRP A 18 27.33 0.12 -27.09
C TRP A 18 27.07 -0.05 -25.59
N ALA A 19 28.04 0.29 -24.74
CA ALA A 19 27.88 0.23 -23.29
C ALA A 19 26.89 1.30 -22.76
N LEU A 20 26.80 2.46 -23.41
CA LEU A 20 25.84 3.52 -23.04
C LEU A 20 24.40 3.20 -23.47
N ALA A 21 24.21 2.41 -24.54
CA ALA A 21 22.87 2.03 -25.02
C ALA A 21 22.20 0.96 -24.12
N LEU A 22 22.99 0.11 -23.44
CA LEU A 22 22.48 -0.92 -22.55
C LEU A 22 22.09 -0.42 -21.15
N ALA A 23 22.63 0.74 -20.71
CA ALA A 23 22.33 1.30 -19.39
C ALA A 23 20.94 1.99 -19.30
N VAL A 24 20.31 2.28 -20.43
CA VAL A 24 19.00 2.97 -20.46
C VAL A 24 17.81 1.98 -20.39
N LEU A 25 18.03 0.70 -20.61
CA LEU A 25 16.98 -0.33 -20.65
C LEU A 25 16.66 -0.97 -19.28
N GLY A 26 17.32 -0.54 -18.21
CA GLY A 26 17.28 -1.23 -16.91
C GLY A 26 16.38 -0.62 -15.83
N SER A 27 15.70 0.50 -16.06
CA SER A 27 14.83 1.11 -15.05
C SER A 27 13.36 0.86 -15.39
N ALA A 28 12.94 -0.41 -15.33
CA ALA A 28 11.53 -0.69 -15.11
C ALA A 28 11.21 -0.22 -13.68
N VAL A 29 10.71 1.01 -13.53
CA VAL A 29 10.04 1.44 -12.30
C VAL A 29 8.86 0.50 -12.18
N ALA A 30 8.91 -0.42 -11.20
CA ALA A 30 7.73 -1.17 -10.81
C ALA A 30 6.73 -0.12 -10.29
N ALA A 31 5.84 0.34 -11.16
CA ALA A 31 4.71 1.15 -10.75
C ALA A 31 3.89 0.26 -9.80
N GLY A 32 3.84 0.62 -8.52
CA GLY A 32 2.94 -0.01 -7.58
C GLY A 32 1.50 0.11 -8.10
N ALA A 33 0.63 -0.82 -7.73
CA ALA A 33 -0.78 -0.72 -8.08
C ALA A 33 -1.39 0.56 -7.49
N ASP A 34 -2.17 1.28 -8.28
CA ASP A 34 -2.84 2.50 -7.81
C ASP A 34 -3.94 2.17 -6.78
N PHE A 35 -4.14 3.09 -5.86
CA PHE A 35 -5.20 3.03 -4.87
C PHE A 35 -6.51 3.56 -5.45
N LEU A 36 -7.59 2.82 -5.25
CA LEU A 36 -8.94 3.16 -5.73
C LEU A 36 -9.77 3.90 -4.68
N GLY A 37 -9.31 3.89 -3.42
CA GLY A 37 -10.05 4.39 -2.26
C GLY A 37 -11.09 3.40 -1.73
N SER A 38 -11.34 3.48 -0.43
CA SER A 38 -12.21 2.51 0.28
C SER A 38 -13.67 2.51 -0.21
N GLU A 39 -14.15 3.62 -0.78
CA GLU A 39 -15.50 3.70 -1.36
C GLU A 39 -15.71 2.71 -2.51
N SER A 40 -14.66 2.43 -3.28
CA SER A 40 -14.71 1.48 -4.39
C SER A 40 -14.99 0.03 -3.94
N CYS A 41 -14.66 -0.29 -2.68
CA CYS A 41 -14.89 -1.64 -2.11
C CYS A 41 -16.33 -1.85 -1.65
N LYS A 42 -17.06 -0.76 -1.34
CA LYS A 42 -18.39 -0.76 -0.72
C LYS A 42 -19.43 -1.55 -1.52
N GLY A 43 -19.39 -1.43 -2.86
CA GLY A 43 -20.38 -2.07 -3.72
C GLY A 43 -20.40 -3.60 -3.63
N CYS A 44 -19.22 -4.21 -3.40
CA CYS A 44 -19.06 -5.66 -3.29
C CYS A 44 -18.93 -6.14 -1.84
N HIS A 45 -18.46 -5.29 -0.93
CA HIS A 45 -18.19 -5.60 0.49
C HIS A 45 -18.92 -4.63 1.44
N PRO A 46 -20.27 -4.51 1.39
CA PRO A 46 -20.98 -3.49 2.15
C PRO A 46 -20.85 -3.63 3.66
N ASP A 47 -20.88 -4.87 4.19
CA ASP A 47 -20.76 -5.13 5.62
C ASP A 47 -19.34 -4.84 6.14
N ALA A 48 -18.33 -5.28 5.39
CA ALA A 48 -16.93 -5.00 5.71
C ALA A 48 -16.65 -3.49 5.65
N TYR A 49 -17.18 -2.80 4.65
CA TYR A 49 -17.08 -1.35 4.53
C TYR A 49 -17.73 -0.64 5.73
N ALA A 50 -18.94 -1.05 6.14
CA ALA A 50 -19.63 -0.46 7.29
C ALA A 50 -18.86 -0.66 8.59
N ALA A 51 -18.32 -1.86 8.83
CA ALA A 51 -17.50 -2.15 9.99
C ALA A 51 -16.21 -1.31 10.00
N TRP A 52 -15.51 -1.22 8.87
CA TRP A 52 -14.34 -0.36 8.73
C TRP A 52 -14.69 1.12 8.97
N ARG A 53 -15.77 1.62 8.37
CA ARG A 53 -16.18 3.03 8.50
C ARG A 53 -16.48 3.43 9.95
N ALA A 54 -16.98 2.51 10.76
CA ALA A 54 -17.20 2.70 12.19
C ALA A 54 -15.90 2.64 13.03
N SER A 55 -14.81 2.14 12.46
CA SER A 55 -13.55 1.92 13.17
C SER A 55 -12.76 3.20 13.40
N LYS A 56 -11.77 3.11 14.31
CA LYS A 56 -10.79 4.19 14.53
C LYS A 56 -9.86 4.39 13.33
N HIS A 57 -9.61 3.36 12.53
CA HIS A 57 -8.78 3.44 11.34
C HIS A 57 -9.38 4.39 10.30
N ALA A 58 -10.66 4.27 10.01
CA ALA A 58 -11.33 5.18 9.07
C ALA A 58 -11.31 6.66 9.54
N ARG A 59 -11.13 6.87 10.84
CA ARG A 59 -11.10 8.19 11.49
C ARG A 59 -9.76 8.52 12.14
N SER A 60 -8.69 7.91 11.65
CA SER A 60 -7.36 8.08 12.25
C SER A 60 -6.87 9.53 12.26
N MET A 61 -7.26 10.31 11.24
CA MET A 61 -6.92 11.73 11.15
C MET A 61 -7.60 12.59 12.22
N ASP A 62 -8.74 12.18 12.77
CA ASP A 62 -9.48 12.92 13.81
C ASP A 62 -8.67 13.06 15.12
N SER A 63 -7.67 12.20 15.32
CA SER A 63 -6.79 12.25 16.49
C SER A 63 -5.65 13.26 16.36
N LEU A 64 -5.50 13.88 15.19
CA LEU A 64 -4.43 14.83 14.88
C LEU A 64 -4.97 16.28 14.89
N THR A 65 -4.14 17.20 15.39
CA THR A 65 -4.39 18.64 15.20
C THR A 65 -4.25 19.03 13.73
N ALA A 66 -4.78 20.20 13.34
CA ALA A 66 -4.68 20.68 11.96
C ALA A 66 -3.22 20.82 11.48
N ASP A 67 -2.28 21.14 12.36
CA ASP A 67 -0.86 21.21 12.02
C ASP A 67 -0.28 19.80 11.81
N GLN A 68 -0.59 18.85 12.71
CA GLN A 68 -0.14 17.46 12.59
C GLN A 68 -0.70 16.77 11.33
N GLN A 69 -1.89 17.14 10.88
CA GLN A 69 -2.47 16.60 9.63
C GLN A 69 -1.69 17.02 8.38
N ARG A 70 -0.85 18.04 8.48
CA ARG A 70 0.05 18.52 7.40
C ARG A 70 1.47 17.96 7.52
N GLU A 71 1.78 17.31 8.64
CA GLU A 71 3.11 16.75 8.92
C GLU A 71 3.26 15.35 8.36
N ALA A 72 4.20 15.14 7.42
CA ALA A 72 4.45 13.83 6.81
C ALA A 72 4.75 12.74 7.85
N ARG A 73 5.47 13.06 8.94
CA ARG A 73 5.75 12.13 10.04
C ARG A 73 4.50 11.63 10.78
N CYS A 74 3.41 12.38 10.76
CA CYS A 74 2.13 11.97 11.34
C CYS A 74 1.29 11.21 10.30
N THR A 75 1.19 11.74 9.08
CA THR A 75 0.34 11.19 8.04
C THR A 75 0.84 9.85 7.50
N ILE A 76 2.14 9.55 7.60
CA ILE A 76 2.68 8.22 7.23
C ILE A 76 1.99 7.06 7.95
N CYS A 77 1.45 7.29 9.15
CA CYS A 77 0.68 6.29 9.91
C CYS A 77 -0.83 6.59 9.91
N HIS A 78 -1.23 7.87 9.90
CA HIS A 78 -2.64 8.25 10.04
C HIS A 78 -3.39 8.36 8.72
N ALA A 79 -2.69 8.55 7.60
CA ALA A 79 -3.24 8.56 6.26
C ALA A 79 -2.14 8.19 5.23
N PRO A 80 -1.58 6.96 5.28
CA PRO A 80 -0.42 6.57 4.47
C PRO A 80 -0.66 6.66 2.96
N ASN A 81 -1.90 6.67 2.53
CA ASN A 81 -2.30 6.72 1.12
C ASN A 81 -2.90 8.08 0.74
N LEU A 82 -2.47 9.14 1.42
CA LEU A 82 -2.97 10.50 1.21
C LEU A 82 -2.42 11.14 -0.09
N ALA A 83 -2.48 10.43 -1.20
CA ALA A 83 -2.26 11.03 -2.52
C ALA A 83 -3.48 11.84 -2.98
N ASP A 84 -4.64 11.54 -2.40
CA ASP A 84 -5.92 12.21 -2.63
C ASP A 84 -6.61 12.40 -1.26
N GLN A 85 -7.22 13.57 -1.03
CA GLN A 85 -7.96 13.85 0.19
C GLN A 85 -9.14 12.88 0.44
N SER A 86 -9.65 12.23 -0.61
CA SER A 86 -10.64 11.16 -0.51
C SER A 86 -10.13 9.92 0.23
N MET A 87 -8.81 9.78 0.39
CA MET A 87 -8.13 8.65 1.06
C MET A 87 -7.67 9.00 2.47
N ALA A 88 -8.25 10.02 3.10
CA ALA A 88 -7.92 10.39 4.47
C ALA A 88 -8.25 9.24 5.43
N GLY A 89 -7.26 8.86 6.26
CA GLY A 89 -7.38 7.75 7.20
C GLY A 89 -6.67 6.46 6.72
N ILE A 90 -6.82 5.41 7.52
CA ILE A 90 -6.31 4.07 7.20
C ILE A 90 -7.38 3.33 6.41
N GLY A 91 -7.24 3.29 5.10
CA GLY A 91 -8.19 2.67 4.18
C GLY A 91 -8.06 1.16 4.05
N CYS A 92 -8.97 0.56 3.29
CA CYS A 92 -8.95 -0.88 2.97
C CYS A 92 -7.60 -1.28 2.36
N GLU A 93 -7.15 -0.51 1.40
CA GLU A 93 -5.94 -0.78 0.62
C GLU A 93 -4.64 -0.59 1.39
N THR A 94 -4.67 0.13 2.53
CA THR A 94 -3.52 0.21 3.44
C THR A 94 -3.12 -1.17 3.98
N CYS A 95 -4.11 -2.04 4.17
CA CYS A 95 -3.91 -3.40 4.66
C CYS A 95 -3.91 -4.43 3.53
N HIS A 96 -4.72 -4.21 2.49
CA HIS A 96 -4.98 -5.19 1.43
C HIS A 96 -4.18 -4.93 0.14
N GLY A 97 -3.36 -3.87 0.09
CA GLY A 97 -2.63 -3.47 -1.13
C GLY A 97 -3.51 -2.68 -2.11
N GLY A 98 -2.90 -2.01 -3.08
CA GLY A 98 -3.59 -1.19 -4.08
C GLY A 98 -4.54 -2.00 -4.96
N GLY A 99 -5.78 -1.54 -5.06
CA GLY A 99 -6.89 -2.28 -5.65
C GLY A 99 -6.92 -2.36 -7.17
N GLN A 100 -6.14 -1.54 -7.85
CA GLN A 100 -6.20 -1.34 -9.31
C GLN A 100 -6.33 -2.65 -10.11
N TYR A 101 -5.55 -3.67 -9.75
CA TYR A 101 -5.50 -4.91 -10.52
C TYR A 101 -6.36 -6.04 -9.94
N TYR A 102 -6.59 -6.08 -8.64
CA TYR A 102 -7.40 -7.16 -8.05
C TYR A 102 -8.88 -6.83 -7.86
N ALA A 103 -9.27 -5.54 -7.81
CA ALA A 103 -10.67 -5.15 -7.60
C ALA A 103 -11.65 -5.55 -8.72
N PRO A 104 -11.25 -5.75 -10.00
CA PRO A 104 -12.19 -6.24 -11.02
C PRO A 104 -12.87 -7.54 -10.59
N VAL A 105 -14.20 -7.61 -10.79
CA VAL A 105 -15.04 -8.71 -10.31
C VAL A 105 -14.55 -10.09 -10.76
N TYR A 106 -14.04 -10.21 -11.97
CA TYR A 106 -13.53 -11.48 -12.49
C TYR A 106 -12.24 -11.92 -11.79
N VAL A 107 -11.39 -10.97 -11.35
CA VAL A 107 -10.18 -11.26 -10.58
C VAL A 107 -10.56 -11.66 -9.15
N MET A 108 -11.47 -10.91 -8.51
CA MET A 108 -11.92 -11.19 -7.13
C MET A 108 -12.66 -12.53 -6.97
N LYS A 109 -13.14 -13.12 -8.07
CA LYS A 109 -13.72 -14.48 -8.06
C LYS A 109 -12.66 -15.57 -8.01
N ASP A 110 -11.42 -15.26 -8.31
CA ASP A 110 -10.27 -16.13 -8.23
C ASP A 110 -9.30 -15.62 -7.16
N PRO A 111 -9.34 -16.18 -5.93
CA PRO A 111 -8.51 -15.72 -4.83
C PRO A 111 -6.99 -15.88 -5.07
N GLU A 112 -6.60 -16.85 -5.88
CA GLU A 112 -5.19 -17.06 -6.22
C GLU A 112 -4.72 -15.97 -7.19
N LEU A 113 -5.47 -15.73 -8.25
CA LEU A 113 -5.21 -14.65 -9.18
C LEU A 113 -5.20 -13.29 -8.48
N ALA A 114 -6.17 -13.02 -7.59
CA ALA A 114 -6.23 -11.77 -6.86
C ALA A 114 -4.95 -11.51 -6.04
N ARG A 115 -4.42 -12.55 -5.36
CA ARG A 115 -3.14 -12.45 -4.62
C ARG A 115 -1.96 -12.25 -5.56
N LEU A 116 -1.94 -12.95 -6.69
CA LEU A 116 -0.88 -12.84 -7.67
C LEU A 116 -0.76 -11.41 -8.23
N VAL A 117 -1.89 -10.71 -8.38
CA VAL A 117 -1.94 -9.34 -8.92
C VAL A 117 -2.02 -8.25 -7.85
N GLY A 118 -1.74 -8.57 -6.58
CA GLY A 118 -1.49 -7.57 -5.55
C GLY A 118 -2.42 -7.54 -4.35
N LEU A 119 -3.42 -8.42 -4.26
CA LEU A 119 -4.20 -8.56 -3.02
C LEU A 119 -3.31 -9.12 -1.90
N VAL A 120 -3.21 -8.38 -0.81
CA VAL A 120 -2.45 -8.77 0.37
C VAL A 120 -3.40 -9.30 1.44
N ASP A 121 -3.08 -10.45 2.03
CA ASP A 121 -3.70 -10.90 3.28
C ASP A 121 -2.99 -10.18 4.45
N PRO A 122 -3.69 -9.33 5.25
CA PRO A 122 -3.06 -8.59 6.33
C PRO A 122 -2.43 -9.51 7.38
N SER A 123 -1.25 -9.14 7.85
CA SER A 123 -0.46 -9.88 8.83
C SER A 123 -0.03 -8.98 9.98
N GLU A 124 0.55 -9.55 11.04
CA GLU A 124 1.15 -8.77 12.11
C GLU A 124 2.18 -7.77 11.59
N LYS A 125 2.97 -8.16 10.58
CA LYS A 125 3.95 -7.26 9.94
C LYS A 125 3.28 -6.03 9.32
N SER A 126 2.10 -6.19 8.68
CA SER A 126 1.34 -5.06 8.12
C SER A 126 0.89 -4.09 9.22
N CYS A 127 0.46 -4.61 10.37
CA CYS A 127 0.03 -3.79 11.50
C CYS A 127 1.20 -3.06 12.15
N ARG A 128 2.34 -3.75 12.29
CA ARG A 128 3.53 -3.19 12.95
C ARG A 128 4.23 -2.09 12.16
N GLY A 129 3.90 -1.90 10.91
CA GLY A 129 4.36 -0.72 10.15
C GLY A 129 3.96 0.62 10.79
N CYS A 130 2.84 0.63 11.54
CA CYS A 130 2.37 1.81 12.29
C CYS A 130 2.30 1.57 13.79
N HIS A 131 2.01 0.32 14.22
CA HIS A 131 1.90 -0.06 15.64
C HIS A 131 3.24 -0.54 16.21
N GLU A 132 4.28 0.28 16.07
CA GLU A 132 5.61 0.01 16.60
C GLU A 132 5.75 0.49 18.06
N PRO A 133 6.59 -0.18 18.89
CA PRO A 133 6.84 0.25 20.28
C PRO A 133 7.43 1.66 20.37
N SER A 134 8.10 2.13 19.33
CA SER A 134 8.68 3.47 19.24
C SER A 134 7.67 4.58 18.94
N SER A 135 6.44 4.23 18.58
CA SER A 135 5.38 5.22 18.33
C SER A 135 4.94 5.87 19.64
N PRO A 136 5.13 7.18 19.83
CA PRO A 136 5.10 7.83 21.16
C PRO A 136 3.74 7.85 21.82
N SER A 137 2.65 7.60 21.11
CA SER A 137 1.28 7.66 21.62
C SER A 137 0.54 6.32 21.58
N LEU A 138 1.15 5.25 21.12
CA LEU A 138 0.51 3.95 21.04
C LEU A 138 0.78 3.11 22.28
N ARG A 139 -0.29 2.53 22.82
CA ARG A 139 -0.19 1.52 23.89
C ARG A 139 0.45 0.24 23.32
N PRO A 140 1.00 -0.65 24.18
CA PRO A 140 1.51 -1.93 23.74
C PRO A 140 0.52 -2.63 22.80
N PHE A 141 1.01 -3.04 21.62
CA PHE A 141 0.20 -3.65 20.58
C PHE A 141 0.18 -5.16 20.73
N GLN A 142 -1.00 -5.71 20.98
CA GLN A 142 -1.25 -7.15 21.07
C GLN A 142 -2.00 -7.59 19.81
N PHE A 143 -1.27 -8.16 18.85
CA PHE A 143 -1.81 -8.50 17.54
C PHE A 143 -3.09 -9.34 17.60
N ALA A 144 -3.08 -10.45 18.33
CA ALA A 144 -4.22 -11.38 18.41
C ALA A 144 -5.51 -10.71 18.96
N GLU A 145 -5.36 -9.80 19.92
CA GLU A 145 -6.50 -9.04 20.48
C GLU A 145 -7.01 -8.00 19.46
N LYS A 146 -6.07 -7.28 18.84
CA LYS A 146 -6.42 -6.22 17.88
C LYS A 146 -7.01 -6.78 16.60
N LEU A 147 -6.52 -7.93 16.16
CA LEU A 147 -7.09 -8.63 15.01
C LEU A 147 -8.57 -8.97 15.23
N LYS A 148 -8.95 -9.46 16.43
CA LYS A 148 -10.36 -9.72 16.76
C LYS A 148 -11.22 -8.45 16.70
N ALA A 149 -10.67 -7.32 17.17
CA ALA A 149 -11.39 -6.04 17.13
C ALA A 149 -11.52 -5.45 15.71
N MET A 150 -10.66 -5.87 14.81
CA MET A 150 -10.66 -5.43 13.40
C MET A 150 -11.29 -6.44 12.45
N ASP A 151 -11.74 -7.58 12.96
CA ASP A 151 -12.36 -8.61 12.11
C ASP A 151 -13.68 -8.09 11.51
N HIS A 152 -13.65 -7.86 10.22
CA HIS A 152 -14.78 -7.46 9.39
C HIS A 152 -15.06 -8.48 8.28
N TRP A 153 -14.40 -9.64 8.31
CA TRP A 153 -14.46 -10.64 7.26
C TRP A 153 -15.04 -11.99 7.69
N THR A 154 -14.93 -12.36 8.95
CA THR A 154 -15.41 -13.68 9.42
C THR A 154 -16.93 -13.82 9.24
N ALA A 155 -17.71 -12.80 9.58
CA ALA A 155 -19.16 -12.82 9.36
C ALA A 155 -19.52 -12.90 7.88
N GLU A 156 -18.80 -12.20 7.03
CA GLU A 156 -19.00 -12.23 5.57
C GLU A 156 -18.67 -13.59 4.98
N ARG A 157 -17.59 -14.22 5.41
CA ARG A 157 -17.22 -15.59 5.00
C ARG A 157 -18.28 -16.61 5.41
N GLN A 158 -18.82 -16.50 6.61
CA GLN A 158 -19.88 -17.38 7.09
C GLN A 158 -21.13 -17.27 6.22
N LYS A 159 -21.54 -16.05 5.85
CA LYS A 159 -22.66 -15.81 4.93
C LYS A 159 -22.43 -16.43 3.54
N ARG A 160 -21.21 -16.38 3.05
CA ARG A 160 -20.83 -16.92 1.72
C ARG A 160 -20.55 -18.41 1.72
N GLY A 161 -20.58 -19.10 2.89
CA GLY A 161 -20.28 -20.51 3.01
C GLY A 161 -18.83 -20.88 2.67
N ALA A 162 -17.93 -19.90 2.69
CA ALA A 162 -16.52 -20.11 2.39
C ALA A 162 -15.79 -20.74 3.58
N SER A 163 -14.90 -21.69 3.31
CA SER A 163 -14.02 -22.29 4.31
C SER A 163 -13.15 -21.24 5.01
N PRO A 164 -12.74 -21.46 6.28
CA PRO A 164 -11.83 -20.56 6.99
C PRO A 164 -10.54 -20.31 6.19
N SER A 165 -9.99 -19.10 6.31
CA SER A 165 -8.71 -18.80 5.68
C SER A 165 -7.61 -19.68 6.30
N PRO A 166 -6.70 -20.26 5.52
CA PRO A 166 -5.58 -21.06 6.04
C PRO A 166 -4.62 -20.26 6.94
N HIS A 167 -4.78 -18.93 7.01
CA HIS A 167 -3.97 -18.06 7.86
C HIS A 167 -4.57 -17.75 9.24
N ALA A 168 -5.75 -18.30 9.57
CA ALA A 168 -6.37 -18.10 10.87
C ALA A 168 -5.70 -18.93 11.99
N GLU A 169 -4.84 -19.88 11.63
CA GLU A 169 -4.20 -20.84 12.57
C GLU A 169 -2.68 -20.67 12.72
N ARG A 170 -2.10 -19.53 12.30
CA ARG A 170 -0.66 -19.25 12.50
C ARG A 170 -0.40 -18.01 13.29
#